data_13b95b66471e7744a82038f720aba192
#
_entry.id   13b95b66471e7744a82038f720aba192
#
_cell.length_a   1.000
_cell.length_b   1.000
_cell.length_c   1.000
_cell.angle_alpha   90.00
_cell.angle_beta   90.00
_cell.angle_gamma   90.00
#
_symmetry.space_group_name_H-M   'P 1'
#
loop_
_entity.id
_entity.type
_entity.pdbx_description
1 polymer ?
#
loop_
_entity_poly.entity_id
_entity_poly.type
_entity_poly.pdbx_seq_one_letter_code
_entity_poly.pdbx_strand_id
1 'polypeptide(L)'
;MNWIIHTTMVSPNQTVVTEFVLQGFSEHPSLRLFLTGCFLSLYTVALMGNMVIIALITSSTGLHSPMYFFLCNLATMDIICTSSVLPKALVGLLSEKNTISFQGCMAQLFFLLWSGSSEMLLLTVMAYDRYVAICFPLHYSSRMSPQLCGALAMGVWSICALNASINTGLMTRLSFCGPKVITHFFCEIPPLLLLSCSPTYVNSVMTLVADAFYAGINFVLTLLSYGCIIASILRMRSAEGKRKALSTCSSHLIVVSVYYSSVSCAYIRSGSSYSPERSKFTSVLYSILSPTLNPLIYTLRNKDVKLALRRLLPSFSN
;
A
#
# COMPACT_ATOMS: atom_id res chain seq x y z
N MET A 1 9.10 -10.46 55.37
CA MET A 1 8.19 -10.79 54.25
C MET A 1 7.32 -9.55 54.03
N ASN A 2 7.92 -8.52 53.34
CA ASN A 2 7.28 -7.24 53.07
C ASN A 2 7.07 -7.14 51.57
N TRP A 3 5.83 -7.30 51.12
CA TRP A 3 5.38 -6.98 49.78
C TRP A 3 5.22 -5.46 49.68
N ILE A 4 6.19 -4.78 49.06
CA ILE A 4 6.05 -3.37 48.70
C ILE A 4 5.14 -3.33 47.47
N ILE A 5 3.89 -2.94 47.70
CA ILE A 5 2.96 -2.56 46.64
C ILE A 5 3.49 -1.26 46.06
N HIS A 6 4.15 -1.32 44.88
CA HIS A 6 4.40 -0.16 44.06
C HIS A 6 3.06 0.33 43.49
N THR A 7 2.37 1.16 44.25
CA THR A 7 1.30 2.00 43.75
C THR A 7 1.96 2.99 42.78
N THR A 8 1.84 2.76 41.49
CA THR A 8 2.21 3.73 40.45
C THR A 8 1.37 4.97 40.66
N MET A 9 1.98 6.01 41.25
CA MET A 9 1.38 7.33 41.35
C MET A 9 1.11 7.85 39.93
N VAL A 10 -0.16 7.82 39.51
CA VAL A 10 -0.65 8.49 38.33
C VAL A 10 -0.45 9.99 38.55
N SER A 11 0.47 10.60 37.82
CA SER A 11 0.70 12.05 37.89
C SER A 11 -0.60 12.78 37.50
N PRO A 12 -1.09 13.74 38.32
CA PRO A 12 -2.40 14.37 38.13
C PRO A 12 -2.50 15.34 36.93
N ASN A 13 -1.55 15.33 36.00
CA ASN A 13 -1.51 16.23 34.81
C ASN A 13 -1.35 15.49 33.50
N GLN A 14 -1.90 14.28 33.34
CA GLN A 14 -2.02 13.67 32.03
C GLN A 14 -3.17 14.34 31.25
N THR A 15 -2.87 15.43 30.52
CA THR A 15 -3.79 15.95 29.53
C THR A 15 -3.98 14.91 28.45
N VAL A 16 -5.18 14.36 28.34
CA VAL A 16 -5.55 13.45 27.24
C VAL A 16 -5.21 14.12 25.91
N VAL A 17 -4.40 13.48 25.09
CA VAL A 17 -4.03 14.02 23.78
C VAL A 17 -5.25 13.93 22.88
N THR A 18 -5.82 15.08 22.53
CA THR A 18 -6.99 15.20 21.63
C THR A 18 -6.59 15.42 20.19
N GLU A 19 -5.39 15.95 19.94
CA GLU A 19 -4.88 16.27 18.59
C GLU A 19 -3.35 16.14 18.53
N PHE A 20 -2.84 15.91 17.33
CA PHE A 20 -1.43 15.92 16.98
C PHE A 20 -1.15 17.02 15.95
N VAL A 21 0.08 17.52 15.92
CA VAL A 21 0.59 18.42 14.89
C VAL A 21 1.44 17.59 13.92
N LEU A 22 1.10 17.59 12.66
CA LEU A 22 1.89 16.92 11.61
C LEU A 22 2.94 17.90 11.06
N GLN A 23 4.21 17.62 11.31
CA GLN A 23 5.34 18.45 10.87
C GLN A 23 5.80 18.06 9.45
N GLY A 24 4.93 17.82 8.52
CA GLY A 24 5.20 17.32 7.18
C GLY A 24 6.42 17.93 6.49
N PHE A 25 6.20 18.60 5.36
CA PHE A 25 7.20 19.32 4.57
C PHE A 25 7.17 20.85 4.83
N SER A 26 6.56 21.28 5.93
CA SER A 26 6.37 22.71 6.27
C SER A 26 7.67 23.44 6.60
N GLU A 27 8.76 22.70 6.85
CA GLU A 27 10.08 23.28 7.16
C GLU A 27 10.74 24.00 5.95
N HIS A 28 10.20 23.81 4.74
CA HIS A 28 10.72 24.43 3.53
C HIS A 28 9.67 25.33 2.86
N PRO A 29 9.45 26.56 3.35
CA PRO A 29 8.42 27.46 2.82
C PRO A 29 8.54 27.75 1.32
N SER A 30 9.77 27.81 0.80
CA SER A 30 10.06 28.02 -0.62
C SER A 30 9.59 26.87 -1.53
N LEU A 31 9.48 25.65 -0.99
CA LEU A 31 9.04 24.47 -1.74
C LEU A 31 7.54 24.15 -1.59
N ARG A 32 6.83 24.85 -0.70
CA ARG A 32 5.42 24.55 -0.38
C ARG A 32 4.53 24.54 -1.62
N LEU A 33 4.59 25.58 -2.44
CA LEU A 33 3.76 25.69 -3.64
C LEU A 33 4.09 24.61 -4.67
N PHE A 34 5.39 24.35 -4.87
CA PHE A 34 5.85 23.28 -5.76
C PHE A 34 5.38 21.90 -5.28
N LEU A 35 5.56 21.58 -3.99
CA LEU A 35 5.11 20.31 -3.40
C LEU A 35 3.58 20.17 -3.46
N THR A 36 2.84 21.26 -3.25
CA THR A 36 1.38 21.26 -3.39
C THR A 36 0.97 20.89 -4.82
N GLY A 37 1.59 21.50 -5.83
CA GLY A 37 1.34 21.17 -7.23
C GLY A 37 1.68 19.70 -7.57
N CYS A 38 2.83 19.21 -7.08
CA CYS A 38 3.24 17.82 -7.24
C CYS A 38 2.25 16.84 -6.59
N PHE A 39 1.89 17.05 -5.32
CA PHE A 39 0.98 16.15 -4.59
C PHE A 39 -0.44 16.18 -5.16
N LEU A 40 -0.92 17.35 -5.57
CA LEU A 40 -2.22 17.47 -6.23
C LEU A 40 -2.22 16.71 -7.57
N SER A 41 -1.17 16.84 -8.37
CA SER A 41 -1.03 16.12 -9.64
C SER A 41 -0.97 14.61 -9.43
N LEU A 42 -0.16 14.13 -8.47
CA LEU A 42 -0.06 12.71 -8.14
C LEU A 42 -1.39 12.16 -7.64
N TYR A 43 -2.10 12.89 -6.77
CA TYR A 43 -3.41 12.47 -6.28
C TYR A 43 -4.45 12.37 -7.40
N THR A 44 -4.49 13.38 -8.29
CA THR A 44 -5.40 13.37 -9.42
C THR A 44 -5.11 12.18 -10.35
N VAL A 45 -3.84 11.93 -10.68
CA VAL A 45 -3.42 10.80 -11.52
C VAL A 45 -3.76 9.46 -10.85
N ALA A 46 -3.48 9.31 -9.55
CA ALA A 46 -3.81 8.09 -8.81
C ALA A 46 -5.32 7.85 -8.80
N LEU A 47 -6.12 8.85 -8.42
CA LEU A 47 -7.56 8.72 -8.31
C LEU A 47 -8.21 8.45 -9.68
N MET A 48 -7.95 9.31 -10.67
CA MET A 48 -8.53 9.17 -12.00
C MET A 48 -8.05 7.91 -12.71
N GLY A 49 -6.76 7.59 -12.62
CA GLY A 49 -6.17 6.41 -13.25
C GLY A 49 -6.76 5.11 -12.72
N ASN A 50 -6.88 4.97 -11.41
CA ASN A 50 -7.48 3.78 -10.79
C ASN A 50 -9.00 3.70 -11.04
N MET A 51 -9.73 4.82 -11.02
CA MET A 51 -11.15 4.85 -11.39
C MET A 51 -11.38 4.43 -12.85
N VAL A 52 -10.51 4.87 -13.78
CA VAL A 52 -10.55 4.45 -15.19
C VAL A 52 -10.30 2.95 -15.31
N ILE A 53 -9.33 2.39 -14.60
CA ILE A 53 -9.07 0.94 -14.58
C ILE A 53 -10.31 0.17 -14.12
N ILE A 54 -10.94 0.58 -13.01
CA ILE A 54 -12.16 -0.05 -12.49
C ILE A 54 -13.29 0.03 -13.52
N ALA A 55 -13.53 1.22 -14.10
CA ALA A 55 -14.57 1.43 -15.10
C ALA A 55 -14.35 0.58 -16.37
N LEU A 56 -13.09 0.50 -16.87
CA LEU A 56 -12.74 -0.32 -18.02
C LEU A 56 -12.98 -1.81 -17.77
N ILE A 57 -12.56 -2.31 -16.62
CA ILE A 57 -12.69 -3.73 -16.29
C ILE A 57 -14.16 -4.11 -16.10
N THR A 58 -14.95 -3.27 -15.46
CA THR A 58 -16.38 -3.55 -15.21
C THR A 58 -17.23 -3.44 -16.47
N SER A 59 -16.90 -2.53 -17.40
CA SER A 59 -17.66 -2.28 -18.62
C SER A 59 -17.27 -3.17 -19.80
N SER A 60 -16.06 -3.77 -19.81
CA SER A 60 -15.52 -4.50 -20.96
C SER A 60 -15.49 -6.01 -20.71
N THR A 61 -16.36 -6.77 -21.35
CA THR A 61 -16.43 -8.25 -21.21
C THR A 61 -15.12 -8.97 -21.54
N GLY A 62 -14.31 -8.41 -22.44
CA GLY A 62 -12.98 -8.93 -22.80
C GLY A 62 -11.94 -8.81 -21.65
N LEU A 63 -12.24 -8.03 -20.59
CA LEU A 63 -11.39 -7.87 -19.41
C LEU A 63 -11.91 -8.68 -18.20
N HIS A 64 -12.84 -9.61 -18.38
CA HIS A 64 -13.40 -10.44 -17.30
C HIS A 64 -12.55 -11.70 -17.08
N SER A 65 -11.29 -11.55 -16.69
CA SER A 65 -10.42 -12.66 -16.27
C SER A 65 -10.00 -12.50 -14.80
N PRO A 66 -9.54 -13.57 -14.14
CA PRO A 66 -9.05 -13.53 -12.76
C PRO A 66 -8.04 -12.40 -12.52
N MET A 67 -7.07 -12.24 -13.41
CA MET A 67 -6.07 -11.18 -13.31
C MET A 67 -6.69 -9.78 -13.25
N TYR A 68 -7.66 -9.48 -14.11
CA TYR A 68 -8.31 -8.17 -14.13
C TYR A 68 -9.24 -7.99 -12.93
N PHE A 69 -9.86 -9.06 -12.44
CA PHE A 69 -10.60 -9.02 -11.19
C PHE A 69 -9.70 -8.59 -10.02
N PHE A 70 -8.51 -9.18 -9.88
CA PHE A 70 -7.56 -8.77 -8.83
C PHE A 70 -6.98 -7.36 -9.09
N LEU A 71 -6.80 -6.97 -10.35
CA LEU A 71 -6.40 -5.61 -10.70
C LEU A 71 -7.46 -4.57 -10.29
N CYS A 72 -8.73 -4.89 -10.41
CA CYS A 72 -9.83 -4.03 -9.93
C CYS A 72 -9.79 -3.89 -8.39
N ASN A 73 -9.52 -4.97 -7.68
CA ASN A 73 -9.32 -4.94 -6.22
C ASN A 73 -8.08 -4.11 -5.83
N LEU A 74 -6.96 -4.27 -6.54
CA LEU A 74 -5.75 -3.48 -6.33
C LEU A 74 -6.02 -1.98 -6.54
N ALA A 75 -6.68 -1.61 -7.65
CA ALA A 75 -7.05 -0.23 -7.94
C ALA A 75 -7.94 0.38 -6.85
N THR A 76 -8.82 -0.41 -6.24
CA THR A 76 -9.66 0.02 -5.11
C THR A 76 -8.79 0.32 -3.87
N MET A 77 -7.82 -0.54 -3.56
CA MET A 77 -6.89 -0.32 -2.44
C MET A 77 -5.96 0.89 -2.69
N ASP A 78 -5.50 1.09 -3.92
CA ASP A 78 -4.73 2.27 -4.34
C ASP A 78 -5.49 3.58 -4.08
N ILE A 79 -6.80 3.61 -4.39
CA ILE A 79 -7.68 4.76 -4.10
C ILE A 79 -7.80 4.99 -2.60
N ILE A 80 -8.02 3.93 -1.81
CA ILE A 80 -8.14 4.03 -0.35
C ILE A 80 -6.83 4.55 0.25
N CYS A 81 -5.68 3.99 -0.16
CA CYS A 81 -4.36 4.38 0.30
C CYS A 81 -4.09 5.86 0.04
N THR A 82 -4.18 6.29 -1.20
CA THR A 82 -3.90 7.68 -1.59
C THR A 82 -4.88 8.68 -0.98
N SER A 83 -6.17 8.32 -0.88
CA SER A 83 -7.20 9.18 -0.29
C SER A 83 -7.12 9.27 1.23
N SER A 84 -6.48 8.32 1.91
CA SER A 84 -6.22 8.43 3.35
C SER A 84 -5.04 9.35 3.67
N VAL A 85 -4.08 9.52 2.76
CA VAL A 85 -2.85 10.28 2.98
C VAL A 85 -2.90 11.68 2.35
N LEU A 86 -3.15 11.76 1.05
CA LEU A 86 -2.92 12.97 0.25
C LEU A 86 -3.82 14.15 0.56
N PRO A 87 -5.13 14.02 0.83
CA PRO A 87 -5.97 15.18 1.17
C PRO A 87 -5.47 15.90 2.42
N LYS A 88 -5.08 15.15 3.45
CA LYS A 88 -4.56 15.73 4.69
C LYS A 88 -3.17 16.34 4.49
N ALA A 89 -2.30 15.70 3.71
CA ALA A 89 -0.98 16.24 3.37
C ALA A 89 -1.10 17.55 2.58
N LEU A 90 -2.03 17.65 1.62
CA LEU A 90 -2.30 18.88 0.84
C LEU A 90 -2.80 20.01 1.72
N VAL A 91 -3.77 19.74 2.61
CA VAL A 91 -4.25 20.75 3.58
C VAL A 91 -3.09 21.22 4.46
N GLY A 92 -2.23 20.30 4.90
CA GLY A 92 -1.07 20.63 5.73
C GLY A 92 -0.01 21.48 5.01
N LEU A 93 0.13 21.33 3.69
CA LEU A 93 1.01 22.21 2.90
C LEU A 93 0.45 23.61 2.74
N LEU A 94 -0.87 23.77 2.74
CA LEU A 94 -1.55 25.07 2.55
C LEU A 94 -1.82 25.81 3.86
N SER A 95 -1.83 25.12 4.99
CA SER A 95 -2.17 25.65 6.32
C SER A 95 -0.90 25.96 7.13
N GLU A 96 -0.95 27.00 7.95
CA GLU A 96 0.12 27.31 8.92
C GLU A 96 0.15 26.31 10.08
N LYS A 97 -1.04 25.84 10.50
CA LYS A 97 -1.20 24.80 11.53
C LYS A 97 -1.76 23.53 10.91
N ASN A 98 -0.95 22.50 10.82
CA ASN A 98 -1.35 21.20 10.32
C ASN A 98 -1.67 20.26 11.47
N THR A 99 -2.86 20.39 12.08
CA THR A 99 -3.32 19.53 13.17
C THR A 99 -4.25 18.43 12.67
N ILE A 100 -4.18 17.28 13.31
CA ILE A 100 -5.08 16.14 13.10
C ILE A 100 -5.62 15.70 14.47
N SER A 101 -6.92 15.46 14.57
CA SER A 101 -7.49 14.90 15.79
C SER A 101 -6.94 13.51 16.06
N PHE A 102 -6.93 13.07 17.33
CA PHE A 102 -6.50 11.71 17.68
C PHE A 102 -7.30 10.66 16.90
N GLN A 103 -8.62 10.80 16.84
CA GLN A 103 -9.49 9.89 16.10
C GLN A 103 -9.20 9.91 14.59
N GLY A 104 -8.98 11.08 14.01
CA GLY A 104 -8.59 11.22 12.61
C GLY A 104 -7.24 10.56 12.30
N CYS A 105 -6.28 10.67 13.22
CA CYS A 105 -4.98 10.01 13.14
C CYS A 105 -5.12 8.48 13.19
N MET A 106 -5.94 7.95 14.09
CA MET A 106 -6.21 6.50 14.18
C MET A 106 -6.97 5.98 12.95
N ALA A 107 -7.94 6.74 12.44
CA ALA A 107 -8.63 6.38 11.20
C ALA A 107 -7.69 6.35 10.00
N GLN A 108 -6.81 7.37 9.85
CA GLN A 108 -5.80 7.42 8.81
C GLN A 108 -4.85 6.22 8.90
N LEU A 109 -4.37 5.90 10.10
CA LEU A 109 -3.52 4.75 10.36
C LEU A 109 -4.19 3.43 9.97
N PHE A 110 -5.47 3.25 10.33
CA PHE A 110 -6.25 2.06 9.99
C PHE A 110 -6.35 1.87 8.47
N PHE A 111 -6.78 2.89 7.73
CA PHE A 111 -6.96 2.77 6.28
C PHE A 111 -5.63 2.59 5.56
N LEU A 112 -4.55 3.20 6.03
CA LEU A 112 -3.21 3.03 5.49
C LEU A 112 -2.69 1.59 5.69
N LEU A 113 -2.83 1.04 6.89
CA LEU A 113 -2.41 -0.33 7.19
C LEU A 113 -3.25 -1.35 6.42
N TRP A 114 -4.57 -1.11 6.34
CA TRP A 114 -5.47 -2.00 5.61
C TRP A 114 -5.16 -2.02 4.12
N SER A 115 -5.06 -0.86 3.48
CA SER A 115 -4.77 -0.77 2.04
C SER A 115 -3.37 -1.28 1.71
N GLY A 116 -2.33 -0.85 2.42
CA GLY A 116 -0.95 -1.25 2.14
C GLY A 116 -0.71 -2.75 2.30
N SER A 117 -1.23 -3.38 3.36
CA SER A 117 -1.14 -4.85 3.51
C SER A 117 -1.97 -5.59 2.45
N SER A 118 -3.13 -5.05 2.05
CA SER A 118 -3.95 -5.63 0.98
C SER A 118 -3.26 -5.57 -0.38
N GLU A 119 -2.58 -4.47 -0.70
CA GLU A 119 -1.79 -4.35 -1.93
C GLU A 119 -0.72 -5.45 -2.00
N MET A 120 0.04 -5.69 -0.92
CA MET A 120 1.06 -6.75 -0.88
C MET A 120 0.48 -8.13 -1.14
N LEU A 121 -0.62 -8.49 -0.46
CA LEU A 121 -1.28 -9.79 -0.64
C LEU A 121 -1.88 -9.92 -2.04
N LEU A 122 -2.51 -8.88 -2.57
CA LEU A 122 -3.07 -8.88 -3.93
C LEU A 122 -1.98 -9.09 -4.99
N LEU A 123 -0.82 -8.43 -4.86
CA LEU A 123 0.31 -8.65 -5.76
C LEU A 123 0.81 -10.11 -5.70
N THR A 124 0.82 -10.73 -4.52
CA THR A 124 1.18 -12.15 -4.37
C THR A 124 0.13 -13.06 -5.02
N VAL A 125 -1.16 -12.80 -4.82
CA VAL A 125 -2.25 -13.55 -5.48
C VAL A 125 -2.18 -13.40 -7.01
N MET A 126 -1.87 -12.19 -7.50
CA MET A 126 -1.67 -11.94 -8.93
C MET A 126 -0.43 -12.66 -9.48
N ALA A 127 0.65 -12.79 -8.71
CA ALA A 127 1.81 -13.59 -9.09
C ALA A 127 1.44 -15.09 -9.18
N TYR A 128 0.65 -15.60 -8.26
CA TYR A 128 0.11 -16.96 -8.31
C TYR A 128 -0.80 -17.16 -9.54
N ASP A 129 -1.69 -16.22 -9.84
CA ASP A 129 -2.52 -16.24 -11.05
C ASP A 129 -1.66 -16.36 -12.33
N ARG A 130 -0.61 -15.57 -12.43
CA ARG A 130 0.34 -15.65 -13.57
C ARG A 130 1.06 -17.00 -13.63
N TYR A 131 1.48 -17.52 -12.47
CA TYR A 131 2.08 -18.85 -12.39
C TYR A 131 1.13 -19.94 -12.93
N VAL A 132 -0.12 -19.96 -12.49
CA VAL A 132 -1.10 -20.93 -12.98
C VAL A 132 -1.36 -20.77 -14.48
N ALA A 133 -1.50 -19.53 -14.96
CA ALA A 133 -1.77 -19.24 -16.37
C ALA A 133 -0.65 -19.72 -17.31
N ILE A 134 0.61 -19.66 -16.87
CA ILE A 134 1.76 -20.00 -17.71
C ILE A 134 2.19 -21.45 -17.54
N CYS A 135 2.22 -21.94 -16.29
CA CYS A 135 2.70 -23.28 -16.01
C CYS A 135 1.62 -24.37 -16.20
N PHE A 136 0.33 -24.00 -16.07
CA PHE A 136 -0.80 -24.94 -16.16
C PHE A 136 -1.94 -24.42 -17.05
N PRO A 137 -1.68 -24.02 -18.32
CA PRO A 137 -2.67 -23.35 -19.15
C PRO A 137 -3.95 -24.16 -19.37
N LEU A 138 -3.85 -25.50 -19.47
CA LEU A 138 -5.01 -26.38 -19.65
C LEU A 138 -5.91 -26.49 -18.41
N HIS A 139 -5.38 -26.19 -17.23
CA HIS A 139 -6.10 -26.26 -15.96
C HIS A 139 -6.38 -24.89 -15.37
N TYR A 140 -6.13 -23.80 -16.13
CA TYR A 140 -6.25 -22.45 -15.61
C TYR A 140 -7.67 -22.13 -15.12
N SER A 141 -8.69 -22.42 -15.93
CA SER A 141 -10.10 -22.14 -15.60
C SER A 141 -10.60 -22.91 -14.38
N SER A 142 -10.11 -24.15 -14.18
CA SER A 142 -10.48 -24.95 -13.02
C SER A 142 -9.75 -24.52 -11.75
N ARG A 143 -8.49 -24.09 -11.86
CA ARG A 143 -7.66 -23.67 -10.73
C ARG A 143 -7.91 -22.21 -10.30
N MET A 144 -8.38 -21.37 -11.21
CA MET A 144 -8.73 -19.96 -10.98
C MET A 144 -10.22 -19.74 -11.23
N SER A 145 -11.05 -20.56 -10.57
CA SER A 145 -12.51 -20.42 -10.68
C SER A 145 -12.99 -19.09 -10.07
N PRO A 146 -14.12 -18.52 -10.54
CA PRO A 146 -14.68 -17.28 -9.97
C PRO A 146 -14.91 -17.37 -8.46
N GLN A 147 -15.33 -18.54 -7.96
CA GLN A 147 -15.52 -18.79 -6.53
C GLN A 147 -14.21 -18.68 -5.75
N LEU A 148 -13.13 -19.27 -6.27
CA LEU A 148 -11.82 -19.16 -5.64
C LEU A 148 -11.29 -17.72 -5.68
N CYS A 149 -11.45 -17.04 -6.80
CA CYS A 149 -11.04 -15.62 -6.92
C CYS A 149 -11.78 -14.75 -5.91
N GLY A 150 -13.10 -14.93 -5.77
CA GLY A 150 -13.90 -14.23 -4.77
C GLY A 150 -13.47 -14.55 -3.34
N ALA A 151 -13.22 -15.82 -3.03
CA ALA A 151 -12.75 -16.26 -1.71
C ALA A 151 -11.36 -15.69 -1.38
N LEU A 152 -10.43 -15.66 -2.35
CA LEU A 152 -9.11 -15.05 -2.19
C LEU A 152 -9.20 -13.53 -1.92
N ALA A 153 -10.02 -12.80 -2.69
CA ALA A 153 -10.21 -11.38 -2.49
C ALA A 153 -10.82 -11.06 -1.11
N MET A 154 -11.88 -11.79 -0.73
CA MET A 154 -12.51 -11.65 0.59
C MET A 154 -11.54 -11.99 1.72
N GLY A 155 -10.73 -13.05 1.55
CA GLY A 155 -9.68 -13.43 2.50
C GLY A 155 -8.65 -12.31 2.69
N VAL A 156 -8.15 -11.74 1.58
CA VAL A 156 -7.20 -10.62 1.63
C VAL A 156 -7.80 -9.43 2.38
N TRP A 157 -9.00 -8.99 2.01
CA TRP A 157 -9.65 -7.84 2.64
C TRP A 157 -9.87 -8.05 4.13
N SER A 158 -10.37 -9.24 4.51
CA SER A 158 -10.69 -9.56 5.91
C SER A 158 -9.45 -9.70 6.79
N ILE A 159 -8.42 -10.41 6.33
CA ILE A 159 -7.17 -10.60 7.10
C ILE A 159 -6.44 -9.26 7.27
N CYS A 160 -6.37 -8.45 6.23
CA CYS A 160 -5.72 -7.15 6.31
C CYS A 160 -6.52 -6.15 7.18
N ALA A 161 -7.86 -6.16 7.13
CA ALA A 161 -8.69 -5.35 8.01
C ALA A 161 -8.52 -5.77 9.48
N LEU A 162 -8.43 -7.07 9.76
CA LEU A 162 -8.17 -7.57 11.12
C LEU A 162 -6.79 -7.11 11.62
N ASN A 163 -5.75 -7.25 10.79
CA ASN A 163 -4.41 -6.75 11.13
C ASN A 163 -4.40 -5.24 11.41
N ALA A 164 -5.04 -4.45 10.54
CA ALA A 164 -5.17 -3.01 10.73
C ALA A 164 -5.94 -2.66 12.02
N SER A 165 -7.02 -3.40 12.32
CA SER A 165 -7.81 -3.23 13.56
C SER A 165 -6.99 -3.51 14.81
N ILE A 166 -6.21 -4.60 14.82
CA ILE A 166 -5.36 -4.99 15.94
C ILE A 166 -4.29 -3.91 16.18
N ASN A 167 -3.52 -3.54 15.14
CA ASN A 167 -2.45 -2.57 15.28
C ASN A 167 -2.98 -1.19 15.70
N THR A 168 -4.05 -0.71 15.07
CA THR A 168 -4.68 0.58 15.44
C THR A 168 -5.27 0.51 16.84
N GLY A 169 -5.93 -0.60 17.21
CA GLY A 169 -6.47 -0.80 18.56
C GLY A 169 -5.39 -0.83 19.65
N LEU A 170 -4.22 -1.39 19.36
CA LEU A 170 -3.07 -1.31 20.26
C LEU A 170 -2.54 0.12 20.39
N MET A 171 -2.54 0.92 19.31
CA MET A 171 -2.13 2.32 19.37
C MET A 171 -3.07 3.17 20.21
N THR A 172 -4.38 2.90 20.22
CA THR A 172 -5.35 3.63 21.05
C THR A 172 -5.17 3.39 22.55
N ARG A 173 -4.45 2.35 22.95
CA ARG A 173 -4.15 2.04 24.35
C ARG A 173 -2.90 2.74 24.89
N LEU A 174 -2.12 3.36 24.03
CA LEU A 174 -0.91 4.07 24.41
C LEU A 174 -1.25 5.42 25.04
N SER A 175 -0.48 5.79 26.06
CA SER A 175 -0.50 7.14 26.64
C SER A 175 0.55 8.00 25.92
N PHE A 176 0.13 9.12 25.38
CA PHE A 176 1.00 10.08 24.70
C PHE A 176 1.29 11.26 25.61
N CYS A 177 2.56 11.61 25.79
CA CYS A 177 3.01 12.69 26.66
C CYS A 177 4.02 13.58 25.94
N GLY A 178 4.17 14.81 26.37
CA GLY A 178 5.15 15.75 25.80
C GLY A 178 4.68 16.45 24.53
N PRO A 179 5.59 16.82 23.63
CA PRO A 179 5.25 17.54 22.41
C PRO A 179 4.37 16.66 21.52
N LYS A 180 3.18 17.15 21.18
CA LYS A 180 2.19 16.44 20.32
C LYS A 180 2.55 16.56 18.84
N VAL A 181 3.83 16.55 18.48
CA VAL A 181 4.35 16.80 17.15
C VAL A 181 4.81 15.48 16.54
N ILE A 182 4.13 15.04 15.49
CA ILE A 182 4.52 13.93 14.65
C ILE A 182 5.45 14.47 13.56
N THR A 183 6.71 14.05 13.55
CA THR A 183 7.72 14.46 12.55
C THR A 183 7.50 13.77 11.20
N HIS A 184 6.23 13.71 10.76
CA HIS A 184 5.79 13.09 9.51
C HIS A 184 4.59 13.83 8.91
N PHE A 185 4.28 13.61 7.62
CA PHE A 185 3.15 14.26 6.94
C PHE A 185 1.82 13.50 7.04
N PHE A 186 1.83 12.32 7.64
CA PHE A 186 0.65 11.52 8.02
C PHE A 186 0.94 10.67 9.27
N CYS A 187 -0.10 10.03 9.82
CA CYS A 187 0.01 9.14 10.98
C CYS A 187 0.54 7.76 10.55
N GLU A 188 1.68 7.38 11.13
CA GLU A 188 2.35 6.10 10.92
C GLU A 188 2.82 5.52 12.26
N ILE A 189 2.95 4.19 12.36
CA ILE A 189 3.30 3.52 13.63
C ILE A 189 4.62 4.02 14.21
N PRO A 190 5.77 4.03 13.49
CA PRO A 190 7.06 4.37 14.10
C PRO A 190 7.11 5.78 14.71
N PRO A 191 6.66 6.86 14.05
CA PRO A 191 6.61 8.18 14.66
C PRO A 191 5.69 8.28 15.88
N LEU A 192 4.57 7.55 15.88
CA LEU A 192 3.63 7.53 17.00
C LEU A 192 4.21 6.81 18.23
N LEU A 193 4.94 5.70 18.03
CA LEU A 193 5.60 5.00 19.12
C LEU A 193 6.64 5.86 19.84
N LEU A 194 7.32 6.77 19.12
CA LEU A 194 8.27 7.71 19.68
C LEU A 194 7.63 8.75 20.62
N LEU A 195 6.33 9.00 20.46
CA LEU A 195 5.57 9.94 21.31
C LEU A 195 4.92 9.27 22.52
N SER A 196 5.02 7.95 22.64
CA SER A 196 4.41 7.19 23.71
C SER A 196 5.24 7.27 25.00
N CYS A 197 4.54 7.47 26.13
CA CYS A 197 5.12 7.35 27.47
C CYS A 197 4.87 5.98 28.10
N SER A 198 3.95 5.22 27.54
CA SER A 198 3.69 3.84 27.97
C SER A 198 4.60 2.86 27.24
N PRO A 199 4.80 1.65 27.79
CA PRO A 199 5.61 0.63 27.14
C PRO A 199 5.07 0.26 25.75
N THR A 200 5.93 0.29 24.74
CA THR A 200 5.57 0.05 23.31
C THR A 200 5.96 -1.34 22.83
N TYR A 201 6.43 -2.22 23.71
CA TYR A 201 6.95 -3.54 23.36
C TYR A 201 5.96 -4.38 22.54
N VAL A 202 4.70 -4.45 23.00
CA VAL A 202 3.65 -5.24 22.29
C VAL A 202 3.40 -4.67 20.89
N ASN A 203 3.30 -3.34 20.77
CA ASN A 203 3.12 -2.67 19.46
C ASN A 203 4.30 -2.97 18.53
N SER A 204 5.53 -2.86 19.02
CA SER A 204 6.73 -3.12 18.23
C SER A 204 6.80 -4.58 17.76
N VAL A 205 6.49 -5.54 18.64
CA VAL A 205 6.45 -6.96 18.27
C VAL A 205 5.36 -7.24 17.24
N MET A 206 4.16 -6.71 17.44
CA MET A 206 3.04 -6.91 16.49
C MET A 206 3.35 -6.29 15.12
N THR A 207 3.97 -5.12 15.09
CA THR A 207 4.43 -4.50 13.83
C THR A 207 5.48 -5.37 13.15
N LEU A 208 6.49 -5.85 13.88
CA LEU A 208 7.53 -6.73 13.33
C LEU A 208 6.96 -8.03 12.77
N VAL A 209 6.00 -8.65 13.46
CA VAL A 209 5.32 -9.86 12.99
C VAL A 209 4.52 -9.58 11.72
N ALA A 210 3.80 -8.46 11.67
CA ALA A 210 3.08 -8.03 10.47
C ALA A 210 4.03 -7.78 9.30
N ASP A 211 5.12 -7.07 9.51
CA ASP A 211 6.14 -6.80 8.50
C ASP A 211 6.79 -8.08 7.97
N ALA A 212 7.15 -9.00 8.85
CA ALA A 212 7.71 -10.30 8.46
C ALA A 212 6.72 -11.12 7.62
N PHE A 213 5.44 -11.06 7.94
CA PHE A 213 4.40 -11.75 7.18
C PHE A 213 4.10 -11.04 5.85
N TYR A 214 3.73 -9.77 5.89
CA TYR A 214 3.28 -9.05 4.68
C TYR A 214 4.42 -8.72 3.73
N ALA A 215 5.58 -8.25 4.21
CA ALA A 215 6.72 -7.96 3.35
C ALA A 215 7.58 -9.21 3.11
N GLY A 216 7.97 -9.94 4.15
CA GLY A 216 8.93 -11.04 4.03
C GLY A 216 8.35 -12.27 3.32
N ILE A 217 7.29 -12.88 3.87
CA ILE A 217 6.72 -14.14 3.32
C ILE A 217 6.15 -13.90 1.92
N ASN A 218 5.40 -12.80 1.72
CA ASN A 218 4.82 -12.49 0.41
C ASN A 218 5.89 -12.21 -0.65
N PHE A 219 7.01 -11.58 -0.29
CA PHE A 219 8.15 -11.42 -1.20
C PHE A 219 8.71 -12.78 -1.65
N VAL A 220 8.94 -13.70 -0.72
CA VAL A 220 9.42 -15.06 -1.04
C VAL A 220 8.43 -15.80 -1.93
N LEU A 221 7.14 -15.78 -1.63
CA LEU A 221 6.10 -16.43 -2.44
C LEU A 221 6.04 -15.85 -3.86
N THR A 222 6.18 -14.55 -3.99
CA THR A 222 6.21 -13.86 -5.28
C THR A 222 7.45 -14.25 -6.07
N LEU A 223 8.64 -14.30 -5.44
CA LEU A 223 9.88 -14.75 -6.07
C LEU A 223 9.81 -16.21 -6.53
N LEU A 224 9.24 -17.09 -5.71
CA LEU A 224 9.05 -18.50 -6.07
C LEU A 224 8.11 -18.62 -7.28
N SER A 225 7.01 -17.89 -7.31
CA SER A 225 6.07 -17.89 -8.44
C SER A 225 6.78 -17.45 -9.73
N TYR A 226 7.55 -16.37 -9.69
CA TYR A 226 8.30 -15.91 -10.86
C TYR A 226 9.47 -16.81 -11.23
N GLY A 227 10.14 -17.45 -10.27
CA GLY A 227 11.15 -18.47 -10.53
C GLY A 227 10.59 -19.64 -11.34
N CYS A 228 9.39 -20.15 -10.95
CA CYS A 228 8.69 -21.20 -11.69
C CYS A 228 8.24 -20.72 -13.09
N ILE A 229 7.76 -19.48 -13.20
CA ILE A 229 7.36 -18.88 -14.49
C ILE A 229 8.56 -18.83 -15.43
N ILE A 230 9.70 -18.32 -14.98
CA ILE A 230 10.92 -18.21 -15.77
C ILE A 230 11.40 -19.59 -16.20
N ALA A 231 11.46 -20.56 -15.28
CA ALA A 231 11.83 -21.92 -15.60
C ALA A 231 10.91 -22.56 -16.67
N SER A 232 9.59 -22.29 -16.60
CA SER A 232 8.62 -22.76 -17.58
C SER A 232 8.85 -22.09 -18.95
N ILE A 233 9.06 -20.78 -18.99
CA ILE A 233 9.33 -20.02 -20.23
C ILE A 233 10.62 -20.50 -20.90
N LEU A 234 11.67 -20.77 -20.14
CA LEU A 234 12.94 -21.28 -20.70
C LEU A 234 12.76 -22.64 -21.36
N ARG A 235 11.88 -23.49 -20.85
CA ARG A 235 11.57 -24.82 -21.42
C ARG A 235 10.68 -24.77 -22.66
N MET A 236 10.01 -23.67 -22.94
CA MET A 236 9.18 -23.52 -24.16
C MET A 236 10.05 -23.59 -25.40
N ARG A 237 9.63 -24.35 -26.42
CA ARG A 237 10.35 -24.49 -27.71
C ARG A 237 10.09 -23.33 -28.66
N SER A 238 8.89 -22.74 -28.63
CA SER A 238 8.48 -21.68 -29.53
C SER A 238 8.94 -20.31 -29.04
N ALA A 239 9.66 -19.56 -29.86
CA ALA A 239 10.06 -18.18 -29.59
C ALA A 239 8.84 -17.26 -29.43
N GLU A 240 7.78 -17.50 -30.21
CA GLU A 240 6.53 -16.75 -30.11
C GLU A 240 5.82 -16.99 -28.78
N GLY A 241 5.78 -18.26 -28.33
CA GLY A 241 5.25 -18.63 -27.01
C GLY A 241 6.00 -17.95 -25.88
N LYS A 242 7.34 -17.93 -25.92
CA LYS A 242 8.18 -17.19 -24.94
C LYS A 242 7.84 -15.71 -24.91
N ARG A 243 7.76 -15.08 -26.07
CA ARG A 243 7.45 -13.64 -26.20
C ARG A 243 6.05 -13.33 -25.65
N LYS A 244 5.06 -14.17 -25.93
CA LYS A 244 3.69 -14.02 -25.44
C LYS A 244 3.64 -14.14 -23.91
N ALA A 245 4.29 -15.16 -23.34
CA ALA A 245 4.35 -15.37 -21.89
C ALA A 245 5.04 -14.20 -21.16
N LEU A 246 6.20 -13.73 -21.66
CA LEU A 246 6.88 -12.56 -21.11
C LEU A 246 6.05 -11.29 -21.18
N SER A 247 5.37 -11.06 -22.33
CA SER A 247 4.47 -9.90 -22.49
C SER A 247 3.31 -9.93 -21.50
N THR A 248 2.76 -11.11 -21.19
CA THR A 248 1.66 -11.30 -20.24
C THR A 248 2.07 -10.99 -18.80
N CYS A 249 3.33 -11.27 -18.43
CA CYS A 249 3.84 -11.03 -17.08
C CYS A 249 4.47 -9.64 -16.88
N SER A 250 4.86 -8.96 -17.97
CA SER A 250 5.73 -7.78 -17.88
C SER A 250 5.14 -6.64 -17.06
N SER A 251 3.85 -6.35 -17.21
CA SER A 251 3.19 -5.27 -16.43
C SER A 251 3.22 -5.57 -14.93
N HIS A 252 2.81 -6.78 -14.56
CA HIS A 252 2.79 -7.19 -13.15
C HIS A 252 4.21 -7.25 -12.56
N LEU A 253 5.20 -7.76 -13.30
CA LEU A 253 6.59 -7.81 -12.83
C LEU A 253 7.16 -6.41 -12.57
N ILE A 254 6.83 -5.42 -13.39
CA ILE A 254 7.25 -4.02 -13.18
C ILE A 254 6.61 -3.47 -11.91
N VAL A 255 5.29 -3.66 -11.72
CA VAL A 255 4.58 -3.20 -10.52
C VAL A 255 5.17 -3.83 -9.27
N VAL A 256 5.35 -5.15 -9.25
CA VAL A 256 5.98 -5.89 -8.14
C VAL A 256 7.38 -5.35 -7.85
N SER A 257 8.21 -5.12 -8.88
CA SER A 257 9.56 -4.60 -8.72
C SER A 257 9.57 -3.20 -8.12
N VAL A 258 8.70 -2.30 -8.59
CA VAL A 258 8.57 -0.93 -8.06
C VAL A 258 8.12 -0.99 -6.59
N TYR A 259 7.10 -1.80 -6.30
CA TYR A 259 6.55 -1.90 -4.96
C TYR A 259 7.58 -2.42 -3.95
N TYR A 260 8.17 -3.59 -4.22
CA TYR A 260 9.15 -4.18 -3.30
C TYR A 260 10.45 -3.38 -3.20
N SER A 261 10.87 -2.69 -4.26
CA SER A 261 12.00 -1.75 -4.18
C SER A 261 11.70 -0.59 -3.24
N SER A 262 10.49 -0.03 -3.30
CA SER A 262 10.05 1.07 -2.42
C SER A 262 10.01 0.63 -0.95
N VAL A 263 9.42 -0.53 -0.69
CA VAL A 263 9.36 -1.14 0.65
C VAL A 263 10.77 -1.46 1.17
N SER A 264 11.62 -2.08 0.34
CA SER A 264 13.00 -2.41 0.74
C SER A 264 13.81 -1.15 1.09
N CYS A 265 13.62 -0.05 0.36
CA CYS A 265 14.24 1.23 0.70
C CYS A 265 13.82 1.75 2.10
N ALA A 266 12.59 1.46 2.51
CA ALA A 266 12.11 1.80 3.85
C ALA A 266 12.76 0.93 4.94
N TYR A 267 12.90 -0.39 4.69
CA TYR A 267 13.39 -1.35 5.69
C TYR A 267 14.91 -1.43 5.82
N ILE A 268 15.68 -1.41 4.73
CA ILE A 268 17.15 -1.57 4.76
C ILE A 268 17.84 -0.50 5.63
N ARG A 269 17.18 0.62 5.86
CA ARG A 269 17.73 1.76 6.61
C ARG A 269 17.21 1.92 8.03
N SER A 270 16.23 1.15 8.45
CA SER A 270 15.71 1.17 9.82
C SER A 270 16.69 0.63 10.88
N GLY A 271 17.75 -0.06 10.46
CA GLY A 271 18.80 -0.58 11.36
C GLY A 271 19.81 0.46 11.89
N SER A 272 19.83 1.67 11.35
CA SER A 272 20.71 2.76 11.81
C SER A 272 19.88 4.02 12.03
N SER A 273 19.78 4.52 13.24
CA SER A 273 19.16 5.78 13.70
C SER A 273 17.98 6.29 12.85
N TYR A 274 16.78 6.32 13.44
CA TYR A 274 15.59 6.92 12.81
C TYR A 274 15.90 8.33 12.29
N SER A 275 15.73 8.55 10.99
CA SER A 275 15.83 9.86 10.35
C SER A 275 14.46 10.28 9.82
N PRO A 276 13.83 11.32 10.37
CA PRO A 276 12.50 11.77 9.94
C PRO A 276 12.41 12.09 8.44
N GLU A 277 13.42 12.74 7.87
CA GLU A 277 13.42 13.10 6.45
C GLU A 277 13.46 11.90 5.52
N ARG A 278 14.27 10.89 5.87
CA ARG A 278 14.33 9.65 5.10
C ARG A 278 13.04 8.86 5.22
N SER A 279 12.42 8.83 6.40
CA SER A 279 11.12 8.21 6.61
C SER A 279 10.07 8.88 5.72
N LYS A 280 9.99 10.21 5.71
CA LYS A 280 9.08 10.98 4.82
C LYS A 280 9.28 10.60 3.35
N PHE A 281 10.54 10.55 2.87
CA PHE A 281 10.83 10.22 1.48
C PHE A 281 10.41 8.80 1.11
N THR A 282 10.77 7.81 1.94
CA THR A 282 10.40 6.40 1.67
C THR A 282 8.90 6.19 1.72
N SER A 283 8.21 6.89 2.62
CA SER A 283 6.75 6.82 2.72
C SER A 283 6.05 7.39 1.48
N VAL A 284 6.59 8.45 0.85
CA VAL A 284 6.10 8.93 -0.45
C VAL A 284 6.20 7.85 -1.53
N LEU A 285 7.27 7.04 -1.53
CA LEU A 285 7.48 6.01 -2.54
C LEU A 285 6.38 4.94 -2.49
N TYR A 286 6.08 4.37 -1.32
CA TYR A 286 5.12 3.27 -1.24
C TYR A 286 3.66 3.74 -1.10
N SER A 287 3.38 4.87 -0.41
CA SER A 287 2.00 5.30 -0.16
C SER A 287 1.41 6.21 -1.25
N ILE A 288 2.27 6.84 -2.05
CA ILE A 288 1.83 7.79 -3.10
C ILE A 288 2.28 7.34 -4.47
N LEU A 289 3.58 7.10 -4.65
CA LEU A 289 4.14 6.85 -5.98
C LEU A 289 3.70 5.48 -6.53
N SER A 290 3.76 4.43 -5.72
CA SER A 290 3.35 3.09 -6.13
C SER A 290 1.89 3.04 -6.59
N PRO A 291 0.89 3.49 -5.81
CA PRO A 291 -0.51 3.56 -6.23
C PRO A 291 -0.77 4.46 -7.46
N THR A 292 0.06 5.51 -7.66
CA THR A 292 -0.04 6.38 -8.83
C THR A 292 0.52 5.72 -10.10
N LEU A 293 1.59 4.92 -9.97
CA LEU A 293 2.23 4.25 -11.10
C LEU A 293 1.46 3.02 -11.56
N ASN A 294 0.74 2.33 -10.68
CA ASN A 294 -0.01 1.12 -10.99
C ASN A 294 -0.93 1.29 -12.22
N PRO A 295 -1.87 2.26 -12.24
CA PRO A 295 -2.75 2.44 -13.39
C PRO A 295 -1.98 2.84 -14.67
N LEU A 296 -0.90 3.61 -14.55
CA LEU A 296 -0.08 3.99 -15.69
C LEU A 296 0.63 2.78 -16.31
N ILE A 297 1.23 1.92 -15.49
CA ILE A 297 1.93 0.72 -15.95
C ILE A 297 0.94 -0.24 -16.62
N TYR A 298 -0.22 -0.50 -16.01
CA TYR A 298 -1.22 -1.39 -16.57
C TYR A 298 -1.87 -0.83 -17.84
N THR A 299 -2.15 0.47 -17.91
CA THR A 299 -2.70 1.09 -19.15
C THR A 299 -1.67 1.17 -20.26
N LEU A 300 -0.41 1.52 -19.95
CA LEU A 300 0.62 1.70 -20.97
C LEU A 300 1.24 0.39 -21.48
N ARG A 301 1.29 -0.66 -20.68
CA ARG A 301 1.94 -1.94 -21.01
C ARG A 301 0.95 -3.02 -21.44
N ASN A 302 -0.26 -3.03 -20.89
CA ASN A 302 -1.24 -4.07 -21.17
C ASN A 302 -2.01 -3.75 -22.46
N LYS A 303 -1.89 -4.65 -23.45
CA LYS A 303 -2.52 -4.48 -24.76
C LYS A 303 -4.04 -4.52 -24.70
N ASP A 304 -4.61 -5.37 -23.84
CA ASP A 304 -6.06 -5.55 -23.73
C ASP A 304 -6.71 -4.32 -23.08
N VAL A 305 -6.07 -3.76 -22.04
CA VAL A 305 -6.50 -2.51 -21.41
C VAL A 305 -6.41 -1.34 -22.39
N LYS A 306 -5.31 -1.25 -23.17
CA LYS A 306 -5.19 -0.23 -24.24
C LYS A 306 -6.30 -0.34 -25.27
N LEU A 307 -6.61 -1.57 -25.69
CA LEU A 307 -7.66 -1.81 -26.70
C LEU A 307 -9.03 -1.42 -26.16
N ALA A 308 -9.33 -1.79 -24.90
CA ALA A 308 -10.57 -1.40 -24.22
C ALA A 308 -10.68 0.13 -24.10
N LEU A 309 -9.61 0.80 -23.68
CA LEU A 309 -9.56 2.26 -23.56
C LEU A 309 -9.82 2.96 -24.92
N ARG A 310 -9.21 2.48 -26.00
CA ARG A 310 -9.43 3.00 -27.36
C ARG A 310 -10.88 2.83 -27.82
N ARG A 311 -11.55 1.75 -27.43
CA ARG A 311 -12.97 1.53 -27.78
C ARG A 311 -13.92 2.46 -27.05
N LEU A 312 -13.58 2.89 -25.84
CA LEU A 312 -14.37 3.84 -25.06
C LEU A 312 -14.12 5.30 -25.46
N LEU A 313 -12.98 5.61 -26.08
CA LEU A 313 -12.59 6.95 -26.52
C LEU A 313 -12.45 7.03 -28.05
N PRO A 314 -13.50 6.75 -28.84
CA PRO A 314 -13.40 6.76 -30.30
C PRO A 314 -13.08 8.15 -30.90
N SER A 315 -13.24 9.23 -30.12
CA SER A 315 -13.06 10.62 -30.59
C SER A 315 -11.61 11.13 -30.61
N PHE A 316 -10.62 10.37 -30.11
CA PHE A 316 -9.21 10.81 -30.05
C PHE A 316 -8.29 10.11 -31.06
N SER A 317 -8.84 9.42 -32.07
CA SER A 317 -8.07 8.71 -33.08
C SER A 317 -8.36 9.22 -34.53
N ASN A 318 -8.50 10.53 -34.67
CA ASN A 318 -8.42 11.20 -36.01
C ASN A 318 -7.23 12.14 -36.03
#